data_edadc118db21da2f7f8b5c6a2d7ed3d6
#
_entry.id   edadc118db21da2f7f8b5c6a2d7ed3d6
#
_cell.length_a   1.000
_cell.length_b   1.000
_cell.length_c   1.000
_cell.angle_alpha   90.00
_cell.angle_beta   90.00
_cell.angle_gamma   90.00
#
_symmetry.space_group_name_H-M   'P 1'
#
loop_
_entity.id
_entity.type
_entity.pdbx_description
1 polymer ?
#
loop_
_entity_poly.entity_id
_entity_poly.type
_entity_poly.pdbx_seq_one_letter_code
_entity_poly.pdbx_strand_id
1 'polypeptide(L)'
;GDFRVDEKRRILSPSVPQSAASLEKNGFPYFAGSAVFAGKVFGESEYAEFIIDGDYSVAEVRVNGKNAGSAMFGNTVGVRLEKGRENEVEIIAVGSLRNMFGPFHFKGDEGGISPWNFTFRGNWKDGKCDDFAPGYRLIPFGIRSVKAAFAEN
;
A
#
# COMPACT_ATOMS: atom_id res chain seq x y z
N GLY A 1 4.92 -17.04 -6.96
CA GLY A 1 6.32 -17.48 -7.00
C GLY A 1 7.25 -16.40 -6.49
N ASP A 2 8.43 -16.78 -6.13
CA ASP A 2 9.42 -15.87 -5.52
C ASP A 2 10.20 -15.10 -6.61
N PHE A 3 9.54 -14.18 -7.25
CA PHE A 3 10.16 -13.33 -8.27
C PHE A 3 9.63 -11.89 -8.20
N ARG A 4 10.40 -10.97 -8.75
CA ARG A 4 10.01 -9.57 -8.94
C ARG A 4 9.92 -9.28 -10.44
N VAL A 5 9.23 -8.20 -10.78
CA VAL A 5 9.11 -7.71 -12.15
C VAL A 5 9.57 -6.26 -12.19
N ASP A 6 10.41 -5.89 -13.15
CA ASP A 6 10.79 -4.49 -13.36
C ASP A 6 9.78 -3.75 -14.27
N GLU A 7 9.99 -2.45 -14.45
CA GLU A 7 9.15 -1.61 -15.31
C GLU A 7 9.14 -2.07 -16.77
N LYS A 8 10.14 -2.80 -17.20
CA LYS A 8 10.24 -3.41 -18.54
C LYS A 8 9.65 -4.83 -18.60
N ARG A 9 8.93 -5.25 -17.57
CA ARG A 9 8.30 -6.57 -17.43
C ARG A 9 9.28 -7.74 -17.43
N ARG A 10 10.55 -7.51 -17.05
CA ARG A 10 11.52 -8.57 -16.91
C ARG A 10 11.40 -9.21 -15.54
N ILE A 11 11.48 -10.52 -15.49
CA ILE A 11 11.52 -11.28 -14.24
C ILE A 11 12.91 -11.09 -13.61
N LEU A 12 12.92 -10.69 -12.36
CA LEU A 12 14.13 -10.49 -11.56
C LEU A 12 14.19 -11.54 -10.44
N SER A 13 15.39 -11.84 -9.99
CA SER A 13 15.59 -12.69 -8.82
C SER A 13 14.87 -12.13 -7.59
N PRO A 14 14.41 -13.01 -6.68
CA PRO A 14 13.84 -12.56 -5.43
C PRO A 14 14.87 -11.74 -4.66
N SER A 15 14.44 -10.59 -4.14
CA SER A 15 15.22 -9.86 -3.15
C SER A 15 14.26 -9.23 -2.17
N VAL A 16 14.72 -9.04 -0.95
CA VAL A 16 13.95 -8.30 0.06
C VAL A 16 13.70 -6.88 -0.46
N PRO A 17 12.46 -6.36 -0.41
CA PRO A 17 12.19 -4.99 -0.76
C PRO A 17 13.08 -4.05 0.05
N GLN A 18 13.81 -3.18 -0.63
CA GLN A 18 14.70 -2.22 0.04
C GLN A 18 13.94 -1.06 0.68
N SER A 19 12.67 -0.91 0.34
CA SER A 19 11.81 0.14 0.88
C SER A 19 10.36 -0.37 0.98
N ALA A 20 9.75 -0.12 2.13
CA ALA A 20 8.34 -0.36 2.37
C ALA A 20 7.43 0.68 1.70
N ALA A 21 8.01 1.79 1.21
CA ALA A 21 7.26 2.98 0.80
C ALA A 21 6.50 2.83 -0.53
N SER A 22 6.97 1.98 -1.43
CA SER A 22 6.42 1.86 -2.78
C SER A 22 6.66 0.45 -3.31
N LEU A 23 5.79 -0.49 -2.98
CA LEU A 23 5.96 -1.88 -3.41
C LEU A 23 5.91 -2.02 -4.93
N GLU A 24 5.11 -1.21 -5.61
CA GLU A 24 4.99 -1.22 -7.06
C GLU A 24 6.30 -0.85 -7.77
N LYS A 25 7.14 -0.01 -7.15
CA LYS A 25 8.48 0.35 -7.65
C LYS A 25 9.57 -0.64 -7.20
N ASN A 26 9.29 -1.40 -6.16
CA ASN A 26 10.22 -2.38 -5.59
C ASN A 26 10.05 -3.79 -6.15
N GLY A 27 9.46 -3.92 -7.33
CA GLY A 27 9.33 -5.18 -8.04
C GLY A 27 8.01 -5.91 -7.87
N PHE A 28 6.99 -5.25 -7.29
CA PHE A 28 5.65 -5.78 -7.12
C PHE A 28 4.57 -4.89 -7.79
N PRO A 29 4.70 -4.56 -9.08
CA PRO A 29 3.84 -3.58 -9.75
C PRO A 29 2.35 -3.97 -9.74
N TYR A 30 2.06 -5.26 -9.72
CA TYR A 30 0.69 -5.80 -9.77
C TYR A 30 0.26 -6.41 -8.44
N PHE A 31 0.93 -6.02 -7.33
CA PHE A 31 0.59 -6.52 -6.02
C PHE A 31 -0.87 -6.20 -5.66
N ALA A 32 -1.58 -7.21 -5.21
CA ALA A 32 -2.95 -7.10 -4.72
C ALA A 32 -3.09 -7.94 -3.45
N GLY A 33 -3.66 -7.35 -2.43
CA GLY A 33 -3.80 -8.01 -1.13
C GLY A 33 -3.25 -7.17 0.02
N SER A 34 -2.72 -7.82 1.02
CA SER A 34 -2.17 -7.18 2.21
C SER A 34 -0.68 -7.46 2.38
N ALA A 35 0.05 -6.46 2.84
CA ALA A 35 1.45 -6.57 3.23
C ALA A 35 1.61 -6.25 4.71
N VAL A 36 2.49 -6.98 5.38
CA VAL A 36 2.81 -6.76 6.80
C VAL A 36 4.11 -5.99 6.89
N PHE A 37 4.06 -4.85 7.57
CA PHE A 37 5.21 -4.02 7.90
C PHE A 37 5.48 -4.14 9.40
N ALA A 38 6.57 -4.78 9.76
CA ALA A 38 6.92 -5.05 11.14
C ALA A 38 8.05 -4.14 11.62
N GLY A 39 7.96 -3.71 12.86
CA GLY A 39 8.96 -2.88 13.52
C GLY A 39 8.82 -2.93 15.02
N LYS A 40 9.60 -2.07 15.70
CA LYS A 40 9.55 -1.94 17.15
C LYS A 40 9.44 -0.48 17.55
N VAL A 41 8.75 -0.24 18.68
CA VAL A 41 8.65 1.07 19.28
C VAL A 41 8.93 0.98 20.78
N PHE A 42 9.71 1.91 21.34
CA PHE A 42 9.88 2.01 22.77
C PHE A 42 8.68 2.74 23.38
N GLY A 43 8.07 2.14 24.40
CA GLY A 43 6.89 2.69 25.07
C GLY A 43 7.28 3.79 26.07
N GLU A 44 7.27 5.05 25.67
CA GLU A 44 7.50 6.19 26.57
C GLU A 44 6.29 6.42 27.49
N SER A 45 5.08 6.05 27.02
CA SER A 45 3.82 6.10 27.75
C SER A 45 3.02 4.82 27.51
N GLU A 46 1.99 4.56 28.33
CA GLU A 46 1.04 3.45 28.12
C GLU A 46 0.13 3.67 26.91
N TYR A 47 0.00 4.92 26.47
CA TYR A 47 -0.84 5.30 25.34
C TYR A 47 -0.03 6.12 24.35
N ALA A 48 -0.21 5.80 23.10
CA ALA A 48 0.33 6.54 21.97
C ALA A 48 -0.68 6.61 20.84
N GLU A 49 -0.53 7.59 19.97
CA GLU A 49 -1.22 7.68 18.71
C GLU A 49 -0.21 7.40 17.60
N PHE A 50 -0.46 6.35 16.80
CA PHE A 50 0.36 6.08 15.62
C PHE A 50 -0.20 6.84 14.43
N ILE A 51 0.64 7.67 13.83
CA ILE A 51 0.36 8.40 12.60
C ILE A 51 1.04 7.64 11.48
N ILE A 52 0.24 7.02 10.60
CA ILE A 52 0.69 6.12 9.55
C ILE A 52 0.65 6.87 8.22
N ASP A 53 1.80 7.23 7.69
CA ASP A 53 1.93 7.82 6.36
C ASP A 53 2.19 6.73 5.33
N GLY A 54 1.32 6.66 4.32
CA GLY A 54 1.41 5.62 3.30
C GLY A 54 0.27 5.66 2.29
N ASP A 55 0.34 4.78 1.32
CA ASP A 55 -0.66 4.57 0.30
C ASP A 55 -1.31 3.19 0.53
N TYR A 56 -2.47 3.18 1.15
CA TYR A 56 -3.23 1.98 1.50
C TYR A 56 -4.74 2.28 1.53
N SER A 57 -5.56 1.24 1.43
CA SER A 57 -7.01 1.36 1.63
C SER A 57 -7.38 1.23 3.11
N VAL A 58 -6.72 0.31 3.81
CA VAL A 58 -6.86 0.08 5.25
C VAL A 58 -5.50 -0.28 5.82
N ALA A 59 -5.18 0.20 7.02
CA ALA A 59 -4.04 -0.24 7.80
C ALA A 59 -4.50 -0.74 9.17
N GLU A 60 -4.43 -2.06 9.38
CA GLU A 60 -4.67 -2.67 10.69
C GLU A 60 -3.36 -2.61 11.50
N VAL A 61 -3.44 -2.20 12.74
CA VAL A 61 -2.30 -2.11 13.66
C VAL A 61 -2.40 -3.21 14.71
N ARG A 62 -1.31 -3.94 14.89
CA ARG A 62 -1.12 -4.88 15.99
C ARG A 62 0.05 -4.46 16.85
N VAL A 63 -0.12 -4.57 18.15
CA VAL A 63 0.92 -4.34 19.14
C VAL A 63 1.08 -5.59 19.99
N ASN A 64 2.29 -6.11 20.08
CA ASN A 64 2.60 -7.35 20.83
C ASN A 64 1.64 -8.51 20.45
N GLY A 65 1.35 -8.65 19.15
CA GLY A 65 0.46 -9.66 18.59
C GLY A 65 -1.04 -9.42 18.78
N LYS A 66 -1.44 -8.34 19.45
CA LYS A 66 -2.86 -8.00 19.72
C LYS A 66 -3.32 -6.89 18.77
N ASN A 67 -4.54 -7.02 18.25
CA ASN A 67 -5.17 -5.96 17.45
C ASN A 67 -5.36 -4.70 18.32
N ALA A 68 -4.85 -3.57 17.84
CA ALA A 68 -4.95 -2.26 18.49
C ALA A 68 -5.95 -1.34 17.79
N GLY A 69 -6.32 -1.62 16.54
CA GLY A 69 -7.24 -0.81 15.75
C GLY A 69 -6.87 -0.75 14.28
N SER A 70 -7.58 0.09 13.54
CA SER A 70 -7.33 0.28 12.11
C SER A 70 -7.55 1.72 11.66
N ALA A 71 -6.75 2.17 10.69
CA ALA A 71 -6.94 3.40 9.95
C ALA A 71 -7.60 3.08 8.60
N MET A 72 -8.76 3.70 8.32
CA MET A 72 -9.53 3.49 7.08
C MET A 72 -9.83 4.82 6.37
N PHE A 73 -10.33 5.83 7.09
CA PHE A 73 -10.66 7.17 6.55
C PHE A 73 -9.75 8.26 7.10
N GLY A 74 -8.71 7.87 7.80
CA GLY A 74 -7.67 8.71 8.36
C GLY A 74 -6.39 7.93 8.40
N ASN A 75 -5.38 8.49 9.04
CA ASN A 75 -4.05 7.90 9.13
C ASN A 75 -3.59 7.68 10.57
N THR A 76 -4.48 7.78 11.56
CA THR A 76 -4.15 7.67 12.97
C THR A 76 -4.85 6.51 13.65
N VAL A 77 -4.13 5.84 14.56
CA VAL A 77 -4.64 4.76 15.40
C VAL A 77 -4.12 4.94 16.82
N GLY A 78 -5.03 5.03 17.78
CA GLY A 78 -4.69 5.03 19.19
C GLY A 78 -4.28 3.60 19.63
N VAL A 79 -3.14 3.47 20.29
CA VAL A 79 -2.58 2.18 20.70
C VAL A 79 -2.23 2.17 22.18
N ARG A 80 -2.28 0.99 22.79
CA ARG A 80 -1.70 0.73 24.11
C ARG A 80 -0.35 0.07 23.97
N LEU A 81 0.64 0.61 24.70
CA LEU A 81 2.01 0.13 24.74
C LEU A 81 2.36 -0.33 26.16
N GLU A 82 3.30 -1.24 26.27
CA GLU A 82 3.94 -1.54 27.53
C GLU A 82 5.00 -0.47 27.79
N LYS A 83 4.74 0.38 28.80
CA LYS A 83 5.65 1.50 29.17
C LYS A 83 6.99 0.99 29.64
N GLY A 84 8.06 1.66 29.24
CA GLY A 84 9.43 1.39 29.66
C GLY A 84 10.11 0.20 28.95
N ARG A 85 9.52 -0.33 27.88
CA ARG A 85 10.08 -1.43 27.10
C ARG A 85 9.82 -1.31 25.62
N GLU A 86 10.51 -2.12 24.82
CA GLU A 86 10.20 -2.27 23.39
C GLU A 86 8.89 -3.03 23.22
N ASN A 87 8.07 -2.56 22.30
CA ASN A 87 6.84 -3.19 21.84
C ASN A 87 7.00 -3.59 20.38
N GLU A 88 6.60 -4.80 20.04
CA GLU A 88 6.52 -5.25 18.66
C GLU A 88 5.29 -4.63 17.99
N VAL A 89 5.48 -4.05 16.80
CA VAL A 89 4.43 -3.40 16.03
C VAL A 89 4.35 -4.03 14.66
N GLU A 90 3.17 -4.43 14.27
CA GLU A 90 2.86 -4.86 12.91
C GLU A 90 1.78 -3.96 12.34
N ILE A 91 1.99 -3.49 11.11
CA ILE A 91 0.99 -2.77 10.34
C ILE A 91 0.64 -3.63 9.14
N ILE A 92 -0.60 -4.10 9.09
CA ILE A 92 -1.13 -4.87 7.98
C ILE A 92 -1.83 -3.89 7.05
N ALA A 93 -1.11 -3.45 6.03
CA ALA A 93 -1.66 -2.56 5.02
C ALA A 93 -2.36 -3.36 3.93
N VAL A 94 -3.60 -2.99 3.62
CA VAL A 94 -4.40 -3.59 2.55
C VAL A 94 -4.42 -2.63 1.38
N GLY A 95 -3.98 -3.10 0.22
CA GLY A 95 -4.02 -2.36 -1.03
C GLY A 95 -5.31 -2.55 -1.80
N SER A 96 -5.45 -1.83 -2.90
CA SER A 96 -6.53 -2.04 -3.84
C SER A 96 -6.17 -3.11 -4.89
N LEU A 97 -7.19 -3.67 -5.52
CA LEU A 97 -7.00 -4.61 -6.64
C LEU A 97 -6.69 -3.91 -7.98
N ARG A 98 -6.60 -2.59 -7.99
CA ARG A 98 -6.53 -1.79 -9.21
C ARG A 98 -5.32 -2.12 -10.09
N ASN A 99 -4.15 -2.28 -9.50
CA ASN A 99 -2.94 -2.61 -10.26
C ASN A 99 -2.99 -4.02 -10.86
N MET A 100 -3.75 -4.93 -10.27
CA MET A 100 -3.87 -6.31 -10.72
C MET A 100 -4.93 -6.47 -11.82
N PHE A 101 -6.11 -5.89 -11.62
CA PHE A 101 -7.26 -6.13 -12.51
C PHE A 101 -7.46 -5.07 -13.58
N GLY A 102 -6.80 -3.97 -13.50
CA GLY A 102 -6.95 -2.91 -14.47
C GLY A 102 -5.89 -1.84 -14.32
N PRO A 103 -4.61 -2.18 -14.54
CA PRO A 103 -3.60 -1.14 -14.59
C PRO A 103 -4.02 -0.17 -15.67
N PHE A 104 -4.20 1.09 -15.26
CA PHE A 104 -4.73 2.12 -16.11
C PHE A 104 -3.69 2.53 -17.14
N HIS A 105 -4.04 2.54 -18.42
CA HIS A 105 -3.12 2.93 -19.49
C HIS A 105 -3.76 3.81 -20.57
N PHE A 106 -4.79 4.56 -20.21
CA PHE A 106 -5.39 5.53 -21.11
C PHE A 106 -4.64 6.87 -21.08
N LYS A 107 -4.60 7.56 -22.21
CA LYS A 107 -4.20 8.96 -22.31
C LYS A 107 -5.32 9.82 -21.70
N GLY A 108 -4.94 10.88 -20.99
CA GLY A 108 -5.89 11.83 -20.42
C GLY A 108 -6.34 11.47 -19.00
N ASP A 109 -7.56 11.78 -18.69
CA ASP A 109 -8.10 11.92 -17.35
C ASP A 109 -7.79 10.74 -16.41
N GLU A 110 -7.30 11.09 -15.23
CA GLU A 110 -7.11 10.20 -14.09
C GLU A 110 -8.41 9.95 -13.32
N GLY A 111 -9.52 10.46 -13.83
CA GLY A 111 -10.84 10.28 -13.29
C GLY A 111 -11.18 8.83 -13.03
N GLY A 112 -11.99 8.59 -12.04
CA GLY A 112 -12.32 7.26 -11.55
C GLY A 112 -12.64 6.27 -12.67
N ILE A 113 -12.13 5.07 -12.56
CA ILE A 113 -12.53 3.96 -13.43
C ILE A 113 -13.99 3.65 -13.09
N SER A 114 -14.87 3.96 -14.03
CA SER A 114 -16.28 3.56 -13.95
C SER A 114 -16.53 2.37 -14.87
N PRO A 115 -17.60 1.60 -14.65
CA PRO A 115 -17.99 0.53 -15.57
C PRO A 115 -18.14 1.01 -17.03
N TRP A 116 -18.52 2.25 -17.24
CA TRP A 116 -18.64 2.88 -18.56
C TRP A 116 -17.31 2.97 -19.30
N ASN A 117 -16.20 3.12 -18.62
CA ASN A 117 -14.88 3.16 -19.25
C ASN A 117 -14.51 1.84 -19.92
N PHE A 118 -15.13 0.74 -19.51
CA PHE A 118 -14.93 -0.58 -20.12
C PHE A 118 -15.90 -0.87 -21.26
N THR A 119 -17.08 -0.24 -21.27
CA THR A 119 -18.15 -0.59 -22.21
C THR A 119 -18.25 0.33 -23.42
N PHE A 120 -17.87 1.60 -23.30
CA PHE A 120 -18.09 2.61 -24.34
C PHE A 120 -16.87 2.93 -25.20
N ARG A 121 -15.68 2.58 -24.80
CA ARG A 121 -14.50 2.72 -25.66
C ARG A 121 -14.41 1.50 -26.56
N GLY A 122 -15.27 1.51 -27.57
CA GLY A 122 -15.63 0.37 -28.41
C GLY A 122 -14.56 -0.21 -29.32
N ASN A 123 -13.28 0.10 -29.12
CA ASN A 123 -12.21 -0.28 -30.03
C ASN A 123 -11.38 -1.48 -29.60
N TRP A 124 -11.89 -2.27 -28.68
CA TRP A 124 -11.27 -3.55 -28.33
C TRP A 124 -11.25 -4.53 -29.51
N LYS A 125 -12.13 -4.37 -30.50
CA LYS A 125 -12.27 -5.29 -31.63
C LYS A 125 -11.10 -5.22 -32.60
N ASP A 126 -10.45 -4.07 -32.73
CA ASP A 126 -9.47 -3.86 -33.80
C ASP A 126 -8.04 -3.73 -33.27
N GLY A 127 -7.83 -3.85 -31.96
CA GLY A 127 -6.51 -3.71 -31.33
C GLY A 127 -5.90 -2.30 -31.48
N LYS A 128 -6.64 -1.34 -31.99
CA LYS A 128 -6.24 0.04 -32.22
C LYS A 128 -7.07 0.95 -31.34
N CYS A 129 -6.47 1.42 -30.24
CA CYS A 129 -7.07 2.50 -29.48
C CYS A 129 -6.04 3.61 -29.33
N ASP A 130 -6.27 4.72 -30.01
CA ASP A 130 -5.41 5.91 -29.96
C ASP A 130 -5.39 6.57 -28.56
N ASP A 131 -6.35 6.18 -27.71
CA ASP A 131 -6.46 6.62 -26.32
C ASP A 131 -5.53 5.88 -25.37
N PHE A 132 -4.87 4.83 -25.79
CA PHE A 132 -3.95 4.09 -24.92
C PHE A 132 -2.60 4.78 -24.79
N ALA A 133 -2.11 4.85 -23.56
CA ALA A 133 -0.74 5.21 -23.26
C ALA A 133 0.17 3.96 -23.41
N PRO A 134 1.44 4.13 -23.82
CA PRO A 134 2.36 3.01 -24.01
C PRO A 134 2.76 2.31 -22.70
N GLY A 135 2.49 2.93 -21.55
CA GLY A 135 2.81 2.40 -20.21
C GLY A 135 1.59 2.32 -19.31
N TYR A 136 1.69 1.53 -18.25
CA TYR A 136 0.67 1.47 -17.21
C TYR A 136 0.87 2.55 -16.16
N ARG A 137 -0.21 3.17 -15.70
CA ARG A 137 -0.23 4.03 -14.53
C ARG A 137 -0.58 3.19 -13.32
N LEU A 138 0.42 2.85 -12.55
CA LEU A 138 0.25 2.11 -11.31
C LEU A 138 -0.07 3.08 -10.18
N ILE A 139 -0.98 2.70 -9.30
CA ILE A 139 -1.19 3.41 -8.05
C ILE A 139 -0.16 2.95 -7.02
N PRO A 140 0.36 3.88 -6.21
CA PRO A 140 1.30 3.53 -5.16
C PRO A 140 0.65 2.65 -4.09
N PHE A 141 1.46 1.79 -3.47
CA PHE A 141 1.08 0.98 -2.33
C PHE A 141 2.28 0.75 -1.40
N GLY A 142 2.10 1.06 -0.13
CA GLY A 142 3.12 0.85 0.89
C GLY A 142 3.02 1.82 2.06
N ILE A 143 3.88 1.62 3.05
CA ILE A 143 4.01 2.48 4.23
C ILE A 143 5.30 3.28 4.11
N ARG A 144 5.21 4.61 4.11
CA ARG A 144 6.36 5.52 4.05
C ARG A 144 6.97 5.76 5.42
N SER A 145 6.12 6.01 6.41
CA SER A 145 6.58 6.20 7.79
C SER A 145 5.47 5.93 8.80
N VAL A 146 5.88 5.63 10.01
CA VAL A 146 5.01 5.57 11.18
C VAL A 146 5.64 6.43 12.27
N LYS A 147 4.87 7.36 12.81
CA LYS A 147 5.28 8.20 13.93
C LYS A 147 4.42 7.86 15.14
N ALA A 148 5.05 7.70 16.30
CA ALA A 148 4.36 7.58 17.57
C ALA A 148 4.30 8.95 18.25
N ALA A 149 3.09 9.44 18.50
CA ALA A 149 2.84 10.61 19.34
C ALA A 149 2.40 10.09 20.72
N PHE A 150 3.17 10.42 21.75
CA PHE A 150 2.86 10.01 23.11
C PHE A 150 2.05 11.10 23.81
N ALA A 151 1.07 10.70 24.63
CA ALA A 151 0.36 11.65 25.47
C ALA A 151 1.33 12.26 26.50
N GLU A 152 1.33 13.58 26.60
CA GLU A 152 2.00 14.26 27.70
C GLU A 152 1.29 13.89 29.01
N ASN A 153 2.07 13.49 30.02
CA ASN A 153 1.55 13.18 31.37
C ASN A 153 1.31 14.46 32.17
#